data_1e94ff17eef3f72be318923498d7b52b
#
_entry.id   1e94ff17eef3f72be318923498d7b52b
#
_cell.length_a   1.000
_cell.length_b   1.000
_cell.length_c   1.000
_cell.angle_alpha   90.00
_cell.angle_beta   90.00
_cell.angle_gamma   90.00
#
_symmetry.space_group_name_H-M   'P 1'
#
loop_
_entity.id
_entity.type
_entity.pdbx_description
1 polymer ?
#
loop_
_entity_poly.entity_id
_entity_poly.type
_entity_poly.pdbx_seq_one_letter_code
_entity_poly.pdbx_strand_id
1 'polypeptide(L)'
;MNGHLDVVFGLAEKRGVGVDIHLHDGGTLGLFEIEEICARATALSMQGKVAVSHAYALGDISAEALAKAGEMLAASGVAIMTNAPGNHPFPPVAALRKAGVTVFAGSDNIRDSWWPYGDGDMLNRANMIGYRSGFYEDRELEAAYDVVSHAGAKALGLEGYGIAVGAKADFVALKAEHVPEAVVAVPKERTVYRGGRVIARDDGMIG
;
A
#
# COMPACT_ATOMS: atom_id res chain seq x y z
N MET A 1 -22.95 -11.41 7.46
CA MET A 1 -21.75 -10.58 7.21
C MET A 1 -21.45 -9.65 8.39
N ASN A 2 -22.40 -8.84 8.86
CA ASN A 2 -22.15 -7.89 9.96
C ASN A 2 -21.55 -8.54 11.22
N GLY A 3 -22.05 -9.72 11.64
CA GLY A 3 -21.52 -10.40 12.82
C GLY A 3 -20.02 -10.77 12.74
N HIS A 4 -19.46 -11.03 11.55
CA HIS A 4 -18.02 -11.32 11.38
C HIS A 4 -17.19 -10.07 11.63
N LEU A 5 -17.53 -8.95 10.99
CA LEU A 5 -16.83 -7.67 11.21
C LEU A 5 -16.95 -7.20 12.66
N ASP A 6 -18.13 -7.38 13.31
CA ASP A 6 -18.31 -7.03 14.72
C ASP A 6 -17.35 -7.80 15.64
N VAL A 7 -17.12 -9.08 15.35
CA VAL A 7 -16.14 -9.90 16.09
C VAL A 7 -14.71 -9.40 15.88
N VAL A 8 -14.32 -9.15 14.61
CA VAL A 8 -12.96 -8.68 14.28
C VAL A 8 -12.67 -7.33 14.93
N PHE A 9 -13.56 -6.36 14.73
CA PHE A 9 -13.39 -5.02 15.29
C PHE A 9 -13.47 -5.00 16.82
N GLY A 10 -14.38 -5.78 17.42
CA GLY A 10 -14.48 -5.91 18.88
C GLY A 10 -13.24 -6.55 19.51
N LEU A 11 -12.59 -7.52 18.83
CA LEU A 11 -11.32 -8.08 19.28
C LEU A 11 -10.19 -7.07 19.16
N ALA A 12 -10.14 -6.30 18.08
CA ALA A 12 -9.12 -5.27 17.87
C ALA A 12 -9.23 -4.16 18.93
N GLU A 13 -10.43 -3.66 19.19
CA GLU A 13 -10.72 -2.69 20.25
C GLU A 13 -10.29 -3.21 21.62
N LYS A 14 -10.71 -4.42 21.98
CA LYS A 14 -10.35 -5.06 23.25
C LYS A 14 -8.83 -5.20 23.44
N ARG A 15 -8.08 -5.38 22.37
CA ARG A 15 -6.62 -5.58 22.39
C ARG A 15 -5.82 -4.30 22.14
N GLY A 16 -6.47 -3.22 21.73
CA GLY A 16 -5.82 -1.95 21.39
C GLY A 16 -4.95 -2.04 20.12
N VAL A 17 -5.31 -2.93 19.17
CA VAL A 17 -4.56 -3.17 17.92
C VAL A 17 -5.34 -2.68 16.70
N GLY A 18 -4.67 -2.56 15.56
CA GLY A 18 -5.30 -2.26 14.27
C GLY A 18 -5.99 -3.48 13.64
N VAL A 19 -6.62 -3.23 12.49
CA VAL A 19 -7.30 -4.26 11.68
C VAL A 19 -6.77 -4.19 10.26
N ASP A 20 -6.41 -5.33 9.68
CA ASP A 20 -6.11 -5.49 8.25
C ASP A 20 -7.00 -6.59 7.68
N ILE A 21 -7.76 -6.24 6.65
CA ILE A 21 -8.76 -7.12 6.04
C ILE A 21 -8.41 -7.34 4.58
N HIS A 22 -8.26 -8.60 4.16
CA HIS A 22 -8.20 -8.97 2.76
C HIS A 22 -9.61 -9.00 2.18
N LEU A 23 -9.88 -8.19 1.15
CA LEU A 23 -11.18 -8.05 0.52
C LEU A 23 -11.06 -8.24 -0.99
N HIS A 24 -11.57 -9.38 -1.48
CA HIS A 24 -11.49 -9.77 -2.88
C HIS A 24 -12.81 -9.57 -3.64
N ASP A 25 -13.92 -9.36 -2.95
CA ASP A 25 -15.22 -9.17 -3.57
C ASP A 25 -15.23 -7.93 -4.45
N GLY A 26 -15.77 -8.07 -5.66
CA GLY A 26 -15.87 -7.00 -6.66
C GLY A 26 -17.21 -6.28 -6.63
N GLY A 27 -17.34 -5.23 -7.44
CA GLY A 27 -18.57 -4.52 -7.69
C GLY A 27 -19.26 -3.98 -6.45
N THR A 28 -20.59 -4.07 -6.44
CA THR A 28 -21.43 -3.53 -5.37
C THR A 28 -21.29 -4.27 -4.04
N LEU A 29 -20.96 -5.57 -4.06
CA LEU A 29 -20.73 -6.33 -2.83
C LEU A 29 -19.50 -5.83 -2.10
N GLY A 30 -18.33 -5.77 -2.80
CA GLY A 30 -17.11 -5.27 -2.18
C GLY A 30 -17.21 -3.80 -1.77
N LEU A 31 -17.97 -2.97 -2.52
CA LEU A 31 -18.23 -1.59 -2.10
C LEU A 31 -19.03 -1.54 -0.79
N PHE A 32 -20.09 -2.33 -0.66
CA PHE A 32 -20.87 -2.43 0.57
C PHE A 32 -19.99 -2.87 1.77
N GLU A 33 -19.08 -3.81 1.56
CA GLU A 33 -18.17 -4.26 2.63
C GLU A 33 -17.20 -3.16 3.06
N ILE A 34 -16.69 -2.38 2.10
CA ILE A 34 -15.85 -1.19 2.40
C ILE A 34 -16.66 -0.17 3.22
N GLU A 35 -17.92 0.08 2.87
CA GLU A 35 -18.83 0.96 3.63
C GLU A 35 -18.99 0.50 5.08
N GLU A 36 -19.23 -0.79 5.29
CA GLU A 36 -19.38 -1.40 6.62
C GLU A 36 -18.06 -1.34 7.44
N ILE A 37 -16.90 -1.50 6.80
CA ILE A 37 -15.59 -1.35 7.43
C ILE A 37 -15.37 0.11 7.85
N CYS A 38 -15.63 1.07 6.96
CA CYS A 38 -15.48 2.50 7.25
C CYS A 38 -16.39 2.96 8.40
N ALA A 39 -17.66 2.47 8.43
CA ALA A 39 -18.59 2.77 9.49
C ALA A 39 -18.07 2.31 10.85
N ARG A 40 -17.52 1.09 10.95
CA ARG A 40 -16.92 0.56 12.20
C ARG A 40 -15.64 1.28 12.59
N ALA A 41 -14.76 1.57 11.64
CA ALA A 41 -13.55 2.33 11.90
C ALA A 41 -13.88 3.69 12.53
N THR A 42 -14.93 4.36 12.02
CA THR A 42 -15.41 5.63 12.56
C THR A 42 -16.05 5.47 13.94
N ALA A 43 -16.99 4.51 14.08
CA ALA A 43 -17.72 4.29 15.32
C ALA A 43 -16.81 3.93 16.51
N LEU A 44 -15.73 3.21 16.26
CA LEU A 44 -14.76 2.76 17.27
C LEU A 44 -13.52 3.67 17.38
N SER A 45 -13.51 4.82 16.72
CA SER A 45 -12.37 5.76 16.73
C SER A 45 -11.05 5.10 16.32
N MET A 46 -11.10 4.24 15.28
CA MET A 46 -9.97 3.49 14.77
C MET A 46 -9.33 4.12 13.52
N GLN A 47 -9.52 5.43 13.30
CA GLN A 47 -8.92 6.17 12.17
C GLN A 47 -7.40 5.98 12.16
N GLY A 48 -6.86 5.62 10.99
CA GLY A 48 -5.43 5.35 10.80
C GLY A 48 -4.95 4.00 11.37
N LYS A 49 -5.85 3.15 11.86
CA LYS A 49 -5.55 1.81 12.39
C LYS A 49 -6.22 0.68 11.60
N VAL A 50 -6.89 1.01 10.51
CA VAL A 50 -7.60 0.03 9.67
C VAL A 50 -7.07 0.10 8.26
N ALA A 51 -6.74 -1.05 7.69
CA ALA A 51 -6.37 -1.23 6.30
C ALA A 51 -7.27 -2.26 5.62
N VAL A 52 -7.54 -2.04 4.33
CA VAL A 52 -8.18 -3.02 3.46
C VAL A 52 -7.21 -3.36 2.34
N SER A 53 -6.85 -4.62 2.29
CA SER A 53 -5.96 -5.18 1.28
C SER A 53 -6.76 -5.65 0.06
N HIS A 54 -6.22 -5.42 -1.13
CA HIS A 54 -6.78 -5.70 -2.46
C HIS A 54 -7.92 -4.76 -2.86
N ALA A 55 -9.05 -4.76 -2.16
CA ALA A 55 -10.20 -3.89 -2.41
C ALA A 55 -10.57 -3.81 -3.92
N TYR A 56 -10.68 -4.94 -4.61
CA TYR A 56 -10.84 -5.03 -6.06
C TYR A 56 -12.06 -4.27 -6.58
N ALA A 57 -13.12 -4.17 -5.75
CA ALA A 57 -14.31 -3.38 -6.07
C ALA A 57 -13.97 -1.94 -6.50
N LEU A 58 -12.97 -1.31 -5.87
CA LEU A 58 -12.59 0.07 -6.21
C LEU A 58 -12.07 0.23 -7.65
N GLY A 59 -11.66 -0.87 -8.27
CA GLY A 59 -11.19 -0.90 -9.66
C GLY A 59 -12.27 -1.26 -10.70
N ASP A 60 -13.48 -1.67 -10.28
CA ASP A 60 -14.54 -2.12 -11.19
C ASP A 60 -15.91 -1.45 -10.95
N ILE A 61 -15.96 -0.39 -10.15
CA ILE A 61 -17.14 0.46 -9.95
C ILE A 61 -17.10 1.72 -10.83
N SER A 62 -18.24 2.43 -10.94
CA SER A 62 -18.29 3.67 -11.70
C SER A 62 -17.43 4.78 -11.10
N ALA A 63 -17.00 5.75 -11.91
CA ALA A 63 -16.22 6.90 -11.45
C ALA A 63 -16.94 7.71 -10.35
N GLU A 64 -18.27 7.82 -10.41
CA GLU A 64 -19.07 8.47 -9.39
C GLU A 64 -19.05 7.69 -8.07
N ALA A 65 -19.24 6.38 -8.12
CA ALA A 65 -19.16 5.51 -6.94
C ALA A 65 -17.76 5.53 -6.31
N LEU A 66 -16.71 5.52 -7.15
CA LEU A 66 -15.32 5.63 -6.71
C LEU A 66 -15.05 6.96 -5.99
N ALA A 67 -15.57 8.08 -6.49
CA ALA A 67 -15.40 9.37 -5.84
C ALA A 67 -16.02 9.38 -4.43
N LYS A 68 -17.25 8.88 -4.30
CA LYS A 68 -17.94 8.73 -2.99
C LYS A 68 -17.21 7.80 -2.04
N ALA A 69 -16.72 6.66 -2.55
CA ALA A 69 -15.91 5.72 -1.77
C ALA A 69 -14.60 6.36 -1.29
N GLY A 70 -13.94 7.15 -2.14
CA GLY A 70 -12.74 7.88 -1.79
C GLY A 70 -12.95 8.89 -0.66
N GLU A 71 -14.04 9.68 -0.72
CA GLU A 71 -14.41 10.62 0.35
C GLU A 71 -14.67 9.89 1.68
N MET A 72 -15.40 8.78 1.63
CA MET A 72 -15.72 7.97 2.80
C MET A 72 -14.46 7.33 3.42
N LEU A 73 -13.59 6.73 2.60
CA LEU A 73 -12.32 6.15 3.03
C LEU A 73 -11.40 7.20 3.67
N ALA A 74 -11.30 8.39 3.07
CA ALA A 74 -10.51 9.49 3.62
C ALA A 74 -11.07 9.98 4.96
N ALA A 75 -12.39 10.15 5.07
CA ALA A 75 -13.05 10.58 6.30
C ALA A 75 -12.93 9.58 7.44
N SER A 76 -13.01 8.27 7.14
CA SER A 76 -12.87 7.19 8.12
C SER A 76 -11.41 6.85 8.45
N GLY A 77 -10.43 7.41 7.71
CA GLY A 77 -9.02 7.11 7.88
C GLY A 77 -8.63 5.66 7.58
N VAL A 78 -9.45 4.94 6.80
CA VAL A 78 -9.16 3.58 6.35
C VAL A 78 -8.15 3.64 5.21
N ALA A 79 -7.04 2.91 5.35
CA ALA A 79 -6.01 2.81 4.34
C ALA A 79 -6.32 1.68 3.34
N ILE A 80 -5.87 1.83 2.10
CA ILE A 80 -6.01 0.81 1.06
C ILE A 80 -4.64 0.27 0.68
N MET A 81 -4.47 -1.05 0.75
CA MET A 81 -3.29 -1.74 0.25
C MET A 81 -3.56 -2.34 -1.12
N THR A 82 -2.59 -2.24 -2.03
CA THR A 82 -2.63 -2.91 -3.31
C THR A 82 -1.28 -3.53 -3.66
N ASN A 83 -1.32 -4.70 -4.30
CA ASN A 83 -0.18 -5.32 -4.95
C ASN A 83 -0.19 -5.10 -6.47
N ALA A 84 -1.19 -4.37 -7.01
CA ALA A 84 -1.45 -4.17 -8.44
C ALA A 84 -1.44 -5.49 -9.24
N PRO A 85 -2.32 -6.47 -8.91
CA PRO A 85 -2.30 -7.80 -9.52
C PRO A 85 -2.60 -7.73 -11.02
N GLY A 86 -1.94 -8.59 -11.82
CA GLY A 86 -2.05 -8.56 -13.28
C GLY A 86 -3.40 -8.98 -13.85
N ASN A 87 -4.15 -9.78 -13.10
CA ASN A 87 -5.35 -10.49 -13.56
C ASN A 87 -6.67 -10.00 -12.92
N HIS A 88 -6.62 -8.97 -12.07
CA HIS A 88 -7.80 -8.40 -11.42
C HIS A 88 -7.86 -6.89 -11.60
N PRO A 89 -9.04 -6.26 -11.51
CA PRO A 89 -9.16 -4.85 -11.21
C PRO A 89 -8.39 -4.53 -9.93
N PHE A 90 -7.89 -3.32 -9.79
CA PHE A 90 -7.22 -2.90 -8.56
C PHE A 90 -7.53 -1.43 -8.25
N PRO A 91 -7.40 -1.00 -6.98
CA PRO A 91 -7.72 0.35 -6.58
C PRO A 91 -7.02 1.42 -7.42
N PRO A 92 -7.74 2.39 -8.00
CA PRO A 92 -7.16 3.48 -8.80
C PRO A 92 -6.32 4.42 -7.92
N VAL A 93 -5.00 4.16 -7.86
CA VAL A 93 -4.06 4.81 -6.94
C VAL A 93 -4.14 6.34 -6.99
N ALA A 94 -4.08 6.92 -8.19
CA ALA A 94 -4.09 8.38 -8.35
C ALA A 94 -5.41 9.01 -7.86
N ALA A 95 -6.56 8.41 -8.19
CA ALA A 95 -7.87 8.92 -7.81
C ALA A 95 -8.08 8.87 -6.30
N LEU A 96 -7.76 7.75 -5.67
CA LEU A 96 -7.89 7.57 -4.22
C LEU A 96 -6.95 8.50 -3.43
N ARG A 97 -5.70 8.64 -3.87
CA ARG A 97 -4.75 9.58 -3.25
C ARG A 97 -5.22 11.03 -3.39
N LYS A 98 -5.79 11.39 -4.54
CA LYS A 98 -6.39 12.72 -4.75
C LYS A 98 -7.57 12.98 -3.80
N ALA A 99 -8.34 11.96 -3.46
CA ALA A 99 -9.41 12.02 -2.45
C ALA A 99 -8.89 12.06 -1.00
N GLY A 100 -7.59 11.95 -0.77
CA GLY A 100 -6.97 11.97 0.58
C GLY A 100 -6.81 10.60 1.23
N VAL A 101 -7.12 9.50 0.53
CA VAL A 101 -6.94 8.15 1.03
C VAL A 101 -5.45 7.78 1.11
N THR A 102 -5.03 7.19 2.20
CA THR A 102 -3.71 6.56 2.29
C THR A 102 -3.73 5.28 1.48
N VAL A 103 -3.08 5.30 0.30
CA VAL A 103 -2.89 4.10 -0.53
C VAL A 103 -1.44 3.67 -0.41
N PHE A 104 -1.22 2.42 -0.01
CA PHE A 104 0.10 1.83 0.11
C PHE A 104 0.17 0.48 -0.58
N ALA A 105 1.35 -0.09 -0.69
CA ALA A 105 1.54 -1.35 -1.39
C ALA A 105 2.29 -2.39 -0.57
N GLY A 106 1.96 -3.64 -0.85
CA GLY A 106 2.69 -4.83 -0.43
C GLY A 106 3.10 -5.69 -1.62
N SER A 107 4.05 -6.59 -1.43
CA SER A 107 4.43 -7.57 -2.45
C SER A 107 3.35 -8.63 -2.64
N ASP A 108 2.60 -8.94 -1.58
CA ASP A 108 1.68 -10.07 -1.51
C ASP A 108 2.44 -11.39 -1.76
N ASN A 109 2.00 -12.23 -2.66
CA ASN A 109 2.63 -13.51 -2.96
C ASN A 109 4.06 -13.38 -3.51
N ILE A 110 4.95 -14.27 -3.10
CA ILE A 110 6.34 -14.38 -3.57
C ILE A 110 6.61 -15.82 -3.97
N ARG A 111 6.34 -16.17 -5.23
CA ARG A 111 6.58 -17.52 -5.81
C ARG A 111 6.02 -18.63 -4.94
N ASP A 112 4.77 -18.52 -4.58
CA ASP A 112 4.06 -19.49 -3.73
C ASP A 112 2.98 -20.26 -4.49
N SER A 113 2.11 -20.96 -3.75
CA SER A 113 1.04 -21.79 -4.32
C SER A 113 -0.06 -21.00 -5.05
N TRP A 114 -0.21 -19.71 -4.77
CA TRP A 114 -1.20 -18.84 -5.39
C TRP A 114 -0.65 -18.14 -6.63
N TRP A 115 0.65 -17.72 -6.59
CA TRP A 115 1.20 -16.84 -7.61
C TRP A 115 2.66 -17.15 -7.92
N PRO A 116 3.03 -17.45 -9.20
CA PRO A 116 4.39 -17.85 -9.56
C PRO A 116 5.38 -16.68 -9.64
N TYR A 117 4.90 -15.45 -9.49
CA TYR A 117 5.71 -14.23 -9.60
C TYR A 117 6.05 -13.66 -8.22
N GLY A 118 6.88 -12.60 -8.23
CA GLY A 118 7.28 -11.86 -7.04
C GLY A 118 8.67 -12.25 -6.57
N ASP A 119 9.33 -11.26 -5.96
CA ASP A 119 10.68 -11.36 -5.41
C ASP A 119 10.84 -10.58 -4.09
N GLY A 120 9.74 -9.95 -3.61
CA GLY A 120 9.76 -9.08 -2.44
C GLY A 120 10.39 -7.71 -2.69
N ASP A 121 10.83 -7.42 -3.92
CA ASP A 121 11.41 -6.14 -4.29
C ASP A 121 10.34 -5.05 -4.41
N MET A 122 10.29 -4.15 -3.43
CA MET A 122 9.28 -3.08 -3.41
C MET A 122 9.51 -2.02 -4.50
N LEU A 123 10.75 -1.85 -5.00
CA LEU A 123 10.98 -0.97 -6.15
C LEU A 123 10.40 -1.58 -7.44
N ASN A 124 10.52 -2.90 -7.62
CA ASN A 124 9.84 -3.62 -8.69
C ASN A 124 8.31 -3.49 -8.56
N ARG A 125 7.79 -3.50 -7.34
CA ARG A 125 6.36 -3.25 -7.08
C ARG A 125 5.94 -1.84 -7.49
N ALA A 126 6.75 -0.82 -7.19
CA ALA A 126 6.51 0.55 -7.65
C ALA A 126 6.45 0.63 -9.19
N ASN A 127 7.37 -0.03 -9.89
CA ASN A 127 7.34 -0.14 -11.35
C ASN A 127 6.03 -0.76 -11.85
N MET A 128 5.60 -1.89 -11.27
CA MET A 128 4.34 -2.56 -11.66
C MET A 128 3.12 -1.67 -11.42
N ILE A 129 3.07 -0.96 -10.29
CA ILE A 129 2.00 -0.01 -9.98
C ILE A 129 1.99 1.13 -10.99
N GLY A 130 3.15 1.73 -11.28
CA GLY A 130 3.28 2.79 -12.27
C GLY A 130 2.83 2.33 -13.66
N TYR A 131 3.33 1.19 -14.11
CA TYR A 131 2.96 0.62 -15.41
C TYR A 131 1.45 0.34 -15.54
N ARG A 132 0.87 -0.31 -14.54
CA ARG A 132 -0.56 -0.64 -14.55
C ARG A 132 -1.48 0.56 -14.35
N SER A 133 -1.01 1.60 -13.67
CA SER A 133 -1.74 2.86 -13.50
C SER A 133 -1.63 3.79 -14.71
N GLY A 134 -0.78 3.47 -15.69
CA GLY A 134 -0.52 4.33 -16.85
C GLY A 134 0.22 5.61 -16.46
N PHE A 135 1.13 5.53 -15.51
CA PHE A 135 1.93 6.66 -15.05
C PHE A 135 3.09 6.93 -16.02
N TYR A 136 3.21 8.16 -16.51
CA TYR A 136 4.21 8.59 -17.48
C TYR A 136 5.04 9.79 -17.03
N GLU A 137 4.49 10.61 -16.12
CA GLU A 137 5.15 11.83 -15.66
C GLU A 137 5.95 11.56 -14.39
N ASP A 138 6.99 12.36 -14.15
CA ASP A 138 7.87 12.23 -12.98
C ASP A 138 7.10 12.21 -11.66
N ARG A 139 6.12 13.11 -11.50
CA ARG A 139 5.27 13.16 -10.29
C ARG A 139 4.43 11.91 -10.09
N GLU A 140 4.00 11.27 -11.15
CA GLU A 140 3.24 10.03 -11.08
C GLU A 140 4.15 8.85 -10.68
N LEU A 141 5.37 8.81 -11.21
CA LEU A 141 6.40 7.82 -10.85
C LEU A 141 6.88 8.01 -9.40
N GLU A 142 7.04 9.26 -8.95
CA GLU A 142 7.28 9.57 -7.55
C GLU A 142 6.13 9.08 -6.65
N ALA A 143 4.87 9.24 -7.09
CA ALA A 143 3.72 8.72 -6.38
C ALA A 143 3.72 7.18 -6.31
N ALA A 144 4.12 6.49 -7.39
CA ALA A 144 4.29 5.03 -7.38
C ALA A 144 5.36 4.59 -6.37
N TYR A 145 6.46 5.34 -6.25
CA TYR A 145 7.49 5.08 -5.24
C TYR A 145 6.98 5.37 -3.82
N ASP A 146 6.25 6.46 -3.62
CA ASP A 146 5.69 6.81 -2.31
C ASP A 146 4.75 5.72 -1.77
N VAL A 147 3.95 5.11 -2.63
CA VAL A 147 3.03 4.00 -2.29
C VAL A 147 3.77 2.80 -1.70
N VAL A 148 4.98 2.51 -2.14
CA VAL A 148 5.81 1.39 -1.64
C VAL A 148 6.76 1.79 -0.51
N SER A 149 6.76 3.04 -0.08
CA SER A 149 7.70 3.58 0.91
C SER A 149 6.99 4.38 2.01
N HIS A 150 6.88 5.70 1.88
CA HIS A 150 6.32 6.56 2.93
C HIS A 150 4.85 6.27 3.24
N ALA A 151 4.03 5.96 2.23
CA ALA A 151 2.63 5.60 2.47
C ALA A 151 2.51 4.28 3.25
N GLY A 152 3.39 3.31 2.97
CA GLY A 152 3.48 2.07 3.76
C GLY A 152 3.87 2.34 5.22
N ALA A 153 4.89 3.16 5.42
CA ALA A 153 5.31 3.57 6.76
C ALA A 153 4.19 4.27 7.54
N LYS A 154 3.46 5.19 6.87
CA LYS A 154 2.29 5.87 7.43
C LYS A 154 1.18 4.90 7.83
N ALA A 155 0.84 3.96 6.94
CA ALA A 155 -0.20 2.96 7.19
C ALA A 155 0.15 2.03 8.35
N LEU A 156 1.44 1.73 8.54
CA LEU A 156 1.97 0.92 9.64
C LEU A 156 2.25 1.72 10.93
N GLY A 157 2.00 3.03 10.94
CA GLY A 157 2.28 3.89 12.09
C GLY A 157 3.77 3.98 12.46
N LEU A 158 4.68 3.83 11.49
CA LEU A 158 6.12 3.89 11.73
C LEU A 158 6.58 5.34 11.84
N GLU A 159 7.13 5.68 13.01
CA GLU A 159 7.74 6.98 13.25
C GLU A 159 9.21 7.00 12.80
N GLY A 160 9.68 8.18 12.38
CA GLY A 160 11.08 8.40 11.99
C GLY A 160 11.50 7.66 10.71
N TYR A 161 10.55 7.28 9.87
CA TYR A 161 10.83 6.68 8.57
C TYR A 161 11.23 7.75 7.55
N GLY A 162 12.21 7.41 6.71
CA GLY A 162 12.67 8.27 5.62
C GLY A 162 14.05 8.89 5.87
N ILE A 163 14.55 9.64 4.89
CA ILE A 163 15.86 10.29 4.95
C ILE A 163 15.67 11.70 5.50
N ALA A 164 16.00 11.88 6.77
CA ALA A 164 15.95 13.17 7.46
C ALA A 164 17.04 13.26 8.54
N VAL A 165 17.41 14.48 8.93
CA VAL A 165 18.35 14.69 10.02
C VAL A 165 17.76 14.14 11.32
N GLY A 166 18.50 13.26 12.00
CA GLY A 166 18.05 12.59 13.23
C GLY A 166 17.25 11.30 13.00
N ALA A 167 16.87 10.96 11.77
CA ALA A 167 16.27 9.67 11.46
C ALA A 167 17.31 8.54 11.53
N LYS A 168 16.80 7.29 11.64
CA LYS A 168 17.67 6.10 11.55
C LYS A 168 18.30 6.03 10.15
N ALA A 169 19.56 5.68 10.12
CA ALA A 169 20.28 5.50 8.85
C ALA A 169 19.96 4.13 8.22
N ASP A 170 18.67 3.92 7.90
CA ASP A 170 18.11 2.76 7.23
C ASP A 170 17.70 3.19 5.82
N PHE A 171 18.50 2.86 4.81
CA PHE A 171 18.24 3.28 3.43
C PHE A 171 18.89 2.34 2.42
N VAL A 172 18.47 2.46 1.17
CA VAL A 172 19.04 1.76 0.04
C VAL A 172 19.69 2.79 -0.89
N ALA A 173 20.98 2.61 -1.20
CA ALA A 173 21.66 3.32 -2.28
C ALA A 173 21.59 2.48 -3.55
N LEU A 174 21.20 3.10 -4.65
CA LEU A 174 21.05 2.46 -5.95
C LEU A 174 21.51 3.38 -7.08
N LYS A 175 21.76 2.80 -8.26
CA LYS A 175 22.31 3.52 -9.41
C LYS A 175 21.16 4.12 -10.23
N ALA A 176 20.71 5.30 -9.80
CA ALA A 176 19.78 6.15 -10.53
C ALA A 176 19.98 7.61 -10.14
N GLU A 177 19.74 8.53 -11.04
CA GLU A 177 19.91 9.97 -10.78
C GLU A 177 18.76 10.55 -9.96
N HIS A 178 17.54 9.98 -10.12
CA HIS A 178 16.33 10.42 -9.44
C HIS A 178 15.31 9.27 -9.28
N VAL A 179 14.29 9.49 -8.46
CA VAL A 179 13.27 8.48 -8.15
C VAL A 179 12.51 7.96 -9.37
N PRO A 180 12.04 8.80 -10.32
CA PRO A 180 11.40 8.32 -11.53
C PRO A 180 12.25 7.33 -12.33
N GLU A 181 13.52 7.61 -12.54
CA GLU A 181 14.46 6.69 -13.18
C GLU A 181 14.58 5.37 -12.41
N ALA A 182 14.71 5.44 -11.08
CA ALA A 182 14.79 4.25 -10.26
C ALA A 182 13.56 3.36 -10.40
N VAL A 183 12.36 3.95 -10.44
CA VAL A 183 11.10 3.22 -10.62
C VAL A 183 11.03 2.53 -11.98
N VAL A 184 11.45 3.21 -13.04
CA VAL A 184 11.38 2.67 -14.41
C VAL A 184 12.48 1.63 -14.66
N ALA A 185 13.71 1.92 -14.27
CA ALA A 185 14.88 1.07 -14.56
C ALA A 185 15.01 -0.13 -13.61
N VAL A 186 14.47 -0.04 -12.39
CA VAL A 186 14.58 -1.06 -11.33
C VAL A 186 16.01 -1.60 -11.21
N PRO A 187 17.02 -0.72 -10.94
CA PRO A 187 18.42 -1.13 -10.93
C PRO A 187 18.67 -2.26 -9.94
N LYS A 188 19.49 -3.23 -10.34
CA LYS A 188 19.85 -4.39 -9.51
C LYS A 188 21.06 -4.13 -8.62
N GLU A 189 21.95 -3.24 -9.03
CA GLU A 189 23.10 -2.81 -8.23
C GLU A 189 22.61 -1.95 -7.06
N ARG A 190 22.65 -2.51 -5.85
CA ARG A 190 22.13 -1.86 -4.64
C ARG A 190 23.03 -2.09 -3.45
N THR A 191 23.12 -1.09 -2.58
CA THR A 191 23.73 -1.24 -1.25
C THR A 191 22.69 -0.91 -0.18
N VAL A 192 22.41 -1.85 0.71
CA VAL A 192 21.42 -1.70 1.78
C VAL A 192 22.11 -1.36 3.08
N TYR A 193 21.67 -0.29 3.70
CA TYR A 193 22.16 0.20 4.98
C TYR A 193 21.09 0.02 6.06
N ARG A 194 21.50 -0.47 7.22
CA ARG A 194 20.67 -0.53 8.44
C ARG A 194 21.47 -0.01 9.63
N GLY A 195 20.96 1.04 10.28
CA GLY A 195 21.68 1.71 11.36
C GLY A 195 23.05 2.23 10.91
N GLY A 196 23.20 2.70 9.67
CA GLY A 196 24.46 3.19 9.09
C GLY A 196 25.46 2.11 8.69
N ARG A 197 25.14 0.82 8.86
CA ARG A 197 26.00 -0.30 8.47
C ARG A 197 25.49 -0.93 7.17
N VAL A 198 26.38 -1.29 6.28
CA VAL A 198 26.04 -2.08 5.09
C VAL A 198 25.68 -3.49 5.53
N ILE A 199 24.48 -3.95 5.15
CA ILE A 199 23.97 -5.30 5.47
C ILE A 199 23.79 -6.16 4.24
N ALA A 200 23.67 -5.55 3.05
CA ALA A 200 23.63 -6.28 1.78
C ALA A 200 24.20 -5.40 0.67
N ARG A 201 24.77 -6.05 -0.34
CA ARG A 201 25.23 -5.39 -1.56
C ARG A 201 24.92 -6.28 -2.74
N ASP A 202 24.35 -5.69 -3.79
CA ASP A 202 23.87 -6.40 -4.97
C ASP A 202 22.93 -7.56 -4.57
N ASP A 203 23.26 -8.79 -4.90
CA ASP A 203 22.40 -9.96 -4.59
C ASP A 203 22.86 -10.73 -3.32
N GLY A 204 23.79 -10.16 -2.53
CA GLY A 204 24.39 -10.86 -1.39
C GLY A 204 24.25 -10.15 -0.04
N MET A 205 23.97 -10.93 1.01
CA MET A 205 24.08 -10.44 2.39
C MET A 205 25.55 -10.31 2.78
N ILE A 206 25.87 -9.25 3.51
CA ILE A 206 27.19 -9.03 4.11
C ILE A 206 27.08 -9.39 5.59
N GLY A 207 27.82 -10.43 5.98
CA GLY A 207 27.88 -10.91 7.38
C GLY A 207 28.72 -10.00 8.29
#